data_8dce4a47b5f8e09be72dc74cf44241b2
#
_entry.id   8dce4a47b5f8e09be72dc74cf44241b2
#
_cell.length_a   1.000
_cell.length_b   1.000
_cell.length_c   1.000
_cell.angle_alpha   90.00
_cell.angle_beta   90.00
_cell.angle_gamma   90.00
#
_symmetry.space_group_name_H-M   'P 1'
#
loop_
_entity.id
_entity.type
_entity.pdbx_description
1 polymer ?
#
loop_
_entity_poly.entity_id
_entity_poly.type
_entity_poly.pdbx_seq_one_letter_code
_entity_poly.pdbx_strand_id
1 'polypeptide(L)'
;MARCNSKDSDALFLGHQSPLQNWGKRMGRKIFVTYKYADDKVLVLDNEETTARTYVDKLQEILVDREHINKGEKDDADLSDFKDDTIQTKLGEKIFDSSVTIIMVSKGMVNSYLSEKEQWMPWEISYSLRKKKRGDRTSSPNALLAVVLPDELGSYEYFIVENSCPHCKCRTLNTNILFKIMKDNMFNIKKPEYSDCEYHSETSKVYTGNSSYIHSVKWSSFIETPDFYIDKAVKISEEIDKYNIAKIVE
;
A
#
# COMPACT_ATOMS: atom_id res chain seq x y z
N MET A 1 -2.76 8.12 -16.46
CA MET A 1 -1.90 7.36 -17.42
C MET A 1 -1.54 6.04 -16.79
N ALA A 2 -1.68 4.94 -17.52
CA ALA A 2 -1.14 3.66 -17.07
C ALA A 2 0.38 3.67 -17.25
N ARG A 3 1.14 3.17 -16.27
CA ARG A 3 2.61 3.13 -16.31
C ARG A 3 3.07 1.69 -16.13
N CYS A 4 4.08 1.30 -16.90
CA CYS A 4 4.64 -0.05 -16.90
C CYS A 4 5.83 -0.15 -15.95
N ASN A 5 5.87 -1.25 -15.17
CA ASN A 5 7.04 -1.63 -14.37
C ASN A 5 7.57 -2.98 -14.86
N SER A 6 8.89 -3.20 -14.86
CA SER A 6 9.43 -4.54 -15.07
C SER A 6 8.83 -5.48 -14.01
N LYS A 7 8.63 -6.75 -14.37
CA LYS A 7 8.32 -7.74 -13.32
C LYS A 7 9.39 -7.63 -12.25
N ASP A 8 8.97 -7.35 -11.03
CA ASP A 8 9.86 -7.52 -9.91
C ASP A 8 10.42 -8.94 -9.97
N SER A 9 11.73 -9.10 -9.80
CA SER A 9 12.41 -10.38 -9.67
C SER A 9 11.89 -11.23 -8.48
N ASP A 10 10.82 -10.81 -7.87
CA ASP A 10 10.14 -11.44 -6.74
C ASP A 10 9.63 -12.86 -7.05
N ALA A 11 9.31 -13.14 -8.34
CA ALA A 11 8.87 -14.47 -8.77
C ALA A 11 9.98 -15.54 -8.82
N LEU A 12 11.25 -15.15 -8.76
CA LEU A 12 12.39 -16.08 -8.82
C LEU A 12 12.84 -16.58 -7.43
N PHE A 13 12.34 -16.00 -6.35
CA PHE A 13 12.71 -16.41 -4.97
C PHE A 13 11.87 -17.57 -4.40
N LEU A 14 10.77 -17.95 -5.04
CA LEU A 14 9.92 -19.05 -4.57
C LEU A 14 10.45 -20.46 -4.93
N GLY A 15 11.57 -20.58 -5.63
CA GLY A 15 12.07 -21.86 -6.16
C GLY A 15 13.34 -22.44 -5.54
N HIS A 16 14.04 -21.74 -4.65
CA HIS A 16 15.24 -22.26 -4.00
C HIS A 16 15.18 -22.06 -2.49
N GLN A 17 14.95 -23.13 -1.76
CA GLN A 17 15.26 -23.21 -0.32
C GLN A 17 16.77 -22.98 -0.17
N SER A 18 17.14 -21.76 0.17
CA SER A 18 18.50 -21.47 0.65
C SER A 18 18.60 -21.79 2.13
N PRO A 19 19.80 -22.25 2.60
CA PRO A 19 19.96 -22.77 3.95
C PRO A 19 19.66 -21.70 5.00
N LEU A 20 19.13 -22.14 6.11
CA LEU A 20 18.85 -21.41 7.36
C LEU A 20 19.87 -20.29 7.64
N GLN A 21 19.65 -19.13 7.07
CA GLN A 21 20.31 -17.92 7.54
C GLN A 21 19.61 -17.54 8.84
N ASN A 22 20.43 -17.41 9.87
CA ASN A 22 20.13 -17.04 11.24
C ASN A 22 19.18 -15.82 11.28
N TRP A 23 17.88 -16.06 11.31
CA TRP A 23 16.86 -15.03 11.47
C TRP A 23 16.87 -14.62 12.93
N GLY A 24 17.70 -13.63 13.25
CA GLY A 24 17.62 -12.96 14.53
C GLY A 24 16.14 -12.62 14.80
N LYS A 25 15.69 -12.78 16.04
CA LYS A 25 14.33 -12.53 16.50
C LYS A 25 13.81 -11.24 15.85
N ARG A 26 12.96 -11.36 14.82
CA ARG A 26 12.36 -10.20 14.15
C ARG A 26 11.47 -9.50 15.16
N MET A 27 11.77 -8.27 15.48
CA MET A 27 10.86 -7.45 16.27
C MET A 27 9.65 -7.12 15.43
N GLY A 28 8.46 -7.43 15.94
CA GLY A 28 7.19 -7.08 15.29
C GLY A 28 7.12 -5.58 15.00
N ARG A 29 6.55 -5.23 13.85
CA ARG A 29 6.39 -3.83 13.44
C ARG A 29 5.03 -3.30 13.86
N LYS A 30 4.97 -2.01 14.16
CA LYS A 30 3.70 -1.31 14.40
C LYS A 30 3.13 -0.87 13.06
N ILE A 31 1.96 -1.37 12.74
CA ILE A 31 1.31 -1.20 11.43
C ILE A 31 -0.01 -0.44 11.61
N PHE A 32 -0.21 0.60 10.83
CA PHE A 32 -1.49 1.27 10.64
C PHE A 32 -2.11 0.79 9.32
N VAL A 33 -3.42 0.58 9.29
CA VAL A 33 -4.14 0.17 8.08
C VAL A 33 -5.15 1.26 7.71
N THR A 34 -5.10 1.73 6.46
CA THR A 34 -6.05 2.68 5.89
C THR A 34 -6.86 2.03 4.78
N TYR A 35 -8.18 2.21 4.77
CA TYR A 35 -9.10 1.58 3.84
C TYR A 35 -10.46 2.30 3.82
N LYS A 36 -11.27 2.03 2.79
CA LYS A 36 -12.66 2.48 2.74
C LYS A 36 -13.55 1.41 3.35
N TYR A 37 -14.07 1.67 4.54
CA TYR A 37 -14.80 0.72 5.39
C TYR A 37 -15.91 -0.05 4.66
N ALA A 38 -16.83 0.65 4.02
CA ALA A 38 -18.03 0.07 3.40
C ALA A 38 -17.89 -0.17 1.89
N ASP A 39 -16.65 -0.35 1.38
CA ASP A 39 -16.47 -0.65 -0.04
C ASP A 39 -16.77 -2.13 -0.31
N ASP A 40 -17.86 -2.38 -1.03
CA ASP A 40 -18.36 -3.69 -1.46
C ASP A 40 -17.83 -4.14 -2.83
N LYS A 41 -17.00 -3.32 -3.49
CA LYS A 41 -16.38 -3.61 -4.80
C LYS A 41 -15.19 -4.56 -4.66
N VAL A 42 -15.38 -5.66 -3.93
CA VAL A 42 -14.38 -6.69 -3.62
C VAL A 42 -14.97 -8.08 -3.80
N LEU A 43 -14.12 -9.07 -4.01
CA LEU A 43 -14.54 -10.47 -4.11
C LEU A 43 -15.17 -10.93 -2.80
N VAL A 44 -16.32 -11.58 -2.92
CA VAL A 44 -17.03 -12.19 -1.78
C VAL A 44 -16.18 -13.30 -1.17
N LEU A 45 -16.02 -13.28 0.14
CA LEU A 45 -15.34 -14.29 0.93
C LEU A 45 -16.37 -15.09 1.73
N ASP A 46 -16.25 -16.43 1.68
CA ASP A 46 -16.99 -17.36 2.53
C ASP A 46 -18.54 -17.22 2.48
N ASN A 47 -19.09 -16.75 1.34
CA ASN A 47 -20.54 -16.53 1.08
C ASN A 47 -21.22 -15.52 2.03
N GLU A 48 -20.48 -14.59 2.61
CA GLU A 48 -21.00 -13.52 3.47
C GLU A 48 -21.00 -12.16 2.74
N GLU A 49 -21.72 -11.18 3.28
CA GLU A 49 -21.58 -9.80 2.86
C GLU A 49 -20.14 -9.35 3.12
N THR A 50 -19.35 -9.26 2.04
CA THR A 50 -17.94 -8.95 2.11
C THR A 50 -17.71 -7.50 1.70
N THR A 51 -16.97 -6.78 2.51
CA THR A 51 -16.47 -5.43 2.19
C THR A 51 -14.96 -5.37 2.36
N ALA A 52 -14.35 -4.24 2.06
CA ALA A 52 -12.93 -4.02 2.35
C ALA A 52 -12.62 -4.23 3.85
N ARG A 53 -13.58 -3.99 4.75
CA ARG A 53 -13.46 -4.29 6.18
C ARG A 53 -13.19 -5.77 6.46
N THR A 54 -13.90 -6.67 5.82
CA THR A 54 -13.72 -8.13 5.98
C THR A 54 -12.29 -8.56 5.63
N TYR A 55 -11.69 -7.93 4.59
CA TYR A 55 -10.28 -8.14 4.25
C TYR A 55 -9.32 -7.60 5.30
N VAL A 56 -9.66 -6.48 5.94
CA VAL A 56 -8.85 -5.91 7.04
C VAL A 56 -8.90 -6.83 8.26
N ASP A 57 -10.02 -7.44 8.57
CA ASP A 57 -10.13 -8.39 9.67
C ASP A 57 -9.22 -9.61 9.44
N LYS A 58 -9.25 -10.19 8.22
CA LYS A 58 -8.31 -11.25 7.83
C LYS A 58 -6.84 -10.79 7.87
N LEU A 59 -6.56 -9.55 7.46
CA LEU A 59 -5.22 -8.97 7.57
C LEU A 59 -4.77 -8.90 9.04
N GLN A 60 -5.65 -8.50 9.94
CA GLN A 60 -5.33 -8.41 11.37
C GLN A 60 -4.93 -9.76 11.96
N GLU A 61 -5.66 -10.84 11.62
CA GLU A 61 -5.31 -12.21 12.02
C GLU A 61 -3.90 -12.58 11.55
N ILE A 62 -3.59 -12.34 10.24
CA ILE A 62 -2.28 -12.62 9.67
C ILE A 62 -1.16 -11.83 10.37
N LEU A 63 -1.42 -10.56 10.73
CA LEU A 63 -0.44 -9.71 11.37
C LEU A 63 -0.16 -10.13 12.82
N VAL A 64 -1.18 -10.56 13.57
CA VAL A 64 -1.04 -11.07 14.95
C VAL A 64 -0.21 -12.35 14.96
N ASP A 65 -0.48 -13.29 14.07
CA ASP A 65 0.27 -14.54 13.95
C ASP A 65 1.77 -14.33 13.67
N ARG A 66 2.12 -13.16 13.14
CA ARG A 66 3.51 -12.77 12.81
C ARG A 66 4.13 -11.77 13.78
N GLU A 67 3.57 -11.66 14.99
CA GLU A 67 4.04 -10.75 16.05
C GLU A 67 4.01 -9.26 15.66
N HIS A 68 3.29 -8.88 14.59
CA HIS A 68 3.08 -7.48 14.24
C HIS A 68 1.99 -6.86 15.12
N ILE A 69 2.17 -5.58 15.47
CA ILE A 69 1.20 -4.83 16.25
C ILE A 69 0.35 -4.00 15.30
N ASN A 70 -0.92 -4.39 15.12
CA ASN A 70 -1.87 -3.56 14.40
C ASN A 70 -2.30 -2.37 15.26
N LYS A 71 -2.15 -1.16 14.73
CA LYS A 71 -2.61 0.11 15.33
C LYS A 71 -3.92 0.60 14.73
N GLY A 72 -4.52 -0.18 13.83
CA GLY A 72 -5.83 0.10 13.27
C GLY A 72 -6.94 0.16 14.33
N GLU A 73 -8.15 0.32 13.89
CA GLU A 73 -9.31 0.31 14.79
C GLU A 73 -9.40 -1.05 15.49
N LYS A 74 -9.35 -1.04 16.83
CA LYS A 74 -9.97 -2.12 17.59
C LYS A 74 -11.47 -1.88 17.51
N ASP A 75 -12.19 -2.93 17.23
CA ASP A 75 -13.58 -3.01 16.78
C ASP A 75 -14.66 -2.28 17.60
N ASP A 76 -14.34 -1.71 18.75
CA ASP A 76 -15.31 -1.11 19.67
C ASP A 76 -15.32 0.43 19.68
N ALA A 77 -14.48 1.07 18.86
CA ALA A 77 -14.53 2.53 18.75
C ALA A 77 -15.33 2.92 17.51
N ASP A 78 -16.65 2.83 17.60
CA ASP A 78 -17.52 3.54 16.66
C ASP A 78 -17.17 5.03 16.73
N LEU A 79 -16.45 5.50 15.71
CA LEU A 79 -16.00 6.89 15.64
C LEU A 79 -17.11 7.81 15.12
N SER A 80 -18.27 7.28 14.72
CA SER A 80 -19.37 8.03 14.13
C SER A 80 -19.94 9.11 15.07
N ASP A 81 -19.83 8.90 16.38
CA ASP A 81 -20.33 9.83 17.41
C ASP A 81 -19.32 10.91 17.82
N PHE A 82 -18.10 10.88 17.29
CA PHE A 82 -17.08 11.85 17.64
C PHE A 82 -17.02 13.02 16.64
N LYS A 83 -16.66 14.21 17.14
CA LYS A 83 -16.34 15.35 16.27
C LYS A 83 -15.08 15.04 15.45
N ASP A 84 -15.04 15.53 14.23
CA ASP A 84 -13.93 15.32 13.27
C ASP A 84 -12.54 15.59 13.86
N ASP A 85 -12.37 16.64 14.66
CA ASP A 85 -11.11 16.99 15.32
C ASP A 85 -10.63 15.88 16.29
N THR A 86 -11.56 15.23 16.99
CA THR A 86 -11.27 14.14 17.93
C THR A 86 -10.84 12.91 17.18
N ILE A 87 -11.50 12.58 16.06
CA ILE A 87 -11.17 11.48 15.18
C ILE A 87 -9.76 11.69 14.59
N GLN A 88 -9.50 12.87 14.04
CA GLN A 88 -8.19 13.22 13.50
C GLN A 88 -7.07 13.08 14.53
N THR A 89 -7.33 13.49 15.78
CA THR A 89 -6.34 13.37 16.85
C THR A 89 -6.03 11.92 17.15
N LYS A 90 -7.04 11.07 17.35
CA LYS A 90 -6.87 9.64 17.64
C LYS A 90 -6.19 8.89 16.50
N LEU A 91 -6.63 9.10 15.25
CA LEU A 91 -5.99 8.50 14.07
C LEU A 91 -4.55 8.98 13.92
N GLY A 92 -4.32 10.28 14.11
CA GLY A 92 -2.97 10.84 14.06
C GLY A 92 -2.03 10.26 15.12
N GLU A 93 -2.53 9.88 16.31
CA GLU A 93 -1.74 9.17 17.33
C GLU A 93 -1.38 7.75 16.91
N LYS A 94 -2.34 7.01 16.35
CA LYS A 94 -2.11 5.67 15.84
C LYS A 94 -1.08 5.66 14.72
N ILE A 95 -1.18 6.60 13.76
CA ILE A 95 -0.22 6.73 12.65
C ILE A 95 1.15 7.15 13.17
N PHE A 96 1.22 8.11 14.10
CA PHE A 96 2.48 8.56 14.72
C PHE A 96 3.24 7.44 15.42
N ASP A 97 2.51 6.51 16.03
CA ASP A 97 3.10 5.34 16.74
C ASP A 97 3.37 4.14 15.81
N SER A 98 3.08 4.26 14.53
CA SER A 98 3.31 3.23 13.53
C SER A 98 4.59 3.49 12.75
N SER A 99 5.18 2.42 12.19
CA SER A 99 6.34 2.47 11.29
C SER A 99 5.98 2.11 9.85
N VAL A 100 4.84 1.44 9.67
CA VAL A 100 4.32 1.02 8.37
C VAL A 100 2.86 1.43 8.27
N THR A 101 2.45 1.91 7.10
CA THR A 101 1.05 2.11 6.76
C THR A 101 0.69 1.21 5.58
N ILE A 102 -0.23 0.28 5.79
CA ILE A 102 -0.82 -0.54 4.74
C ILE A 102 -2.05 0.18 4.20
N ILE A 103 -2.08 0.37 2.89
CA ILE A 103 -3.19 0.97 2.16
C ILE A 103 -3.94 -0.16 1.46
N MET A 104 -5.17 -0.48 1.89
CA MET A 104 -6.00 -1.46 1.20
C MET A 104 -6.64 -0.80 -0.03
N VAL A 105 -6.18 -1.18 -1.20
CA VAL A 105 -6.67 -0.64 -2.47
C VAL A 105 -7.81 -1.51 -2.96
N SER A 106 -9.03 -0.99 -2.91
CA SER A 106 -10.23 -1.61 -3.47
C SER A 106 -10.75 -0.81 -4.66
N LYS A 107 -11.53 -1.45 -5.51
CA LYS A 107 -12.01 -0.85 -6.79
C LYS A 107 -12.91 0.37 -6.57
N GLY A 108 -13.64 0.41 -5.47
CA GLY A 108 -14.52 1.51 -5.09
C GLY A 108 -13.97 2.45 -4.02
N MET A 109 -12.66 2.40 -3.70
CA MET A 109 -12.10 3.18 -2.60
C MET A 109 -12.24 4.70 -2.78
N VAL A 110 -12.20 5.21 -4.01
CA VAL A 110 -12.35 6.62 -4.31
C VAL A 110 -13.82 6.96 -4.52
N ASN A 111 -14.35 7.90 -3.72
CA ASN A 111 -15.65 8.49 -3.96
C ASN A 111 -15.49 9.71 -4.87
N SER A 112 -15.87 9.58 -6.14
CA SER A 112 -15.76 10.67 -7.15
C SER A 112 -16.72 11.85 -6.93
N TYR A 113 -17.70 11.70 -6.03
CA TYR A 113 -18.64 12.78 -5.68
C TYR A 113 -18.11 13.71 -4.58
N LEU A 114 -17.02 13.33 -3.91
CA LEU A 114 -16.37 14.08 -2.86
C LEU A 114 -14.97 14.51 -3.30
N SER A 115 -14.52 15.66 -2.84
CA SER A 115 -13.11 16.04 -2.97
C SER A 115 -12.23 15.10 -2.15
N GLU A 116 -10.95 15.01 -2.49
CA GLU A 116 -10.01 14.18 -1.71
C GLU A 116 -9.86 14.67 -0.26
N LYS A 117 -10.06 15.98 -0.01
CA LYS A 117 -10.01 16.56 1.33
C LYS A 117 -11.17 16.13 2.25
N GLU A 118 -12.28 15.72 1.65
CA GLU A 118 -13.46 15.21 2.37
C GLU A 118 -13.40 13.70 2.60
N GLN A 119 -12.33 13.05 2.19
CA GLN A 119 -12.13 11.61 2.34
C GLN A 119 -10.98 11.31 3.31
N TRP A 120 -11.17 10.34 4.20
CA TRP A 120 -10.21 10.03 5.26
C TRP A 120 -8.89 9.45 4.75
N MET A 121 -8.91 8.52 3.80
CA MET A 121 -7.72 7.85 3.30
C MET A 121 -6.64 8.82 2.79
N PRO A 122 -6.94 9.84 1.96
CA PRO A 122 -5.93 10.83 1.57
C PRO A 122 -5.28 11.55 2.74
N TRP A 123 -6.06 11.92 3.77
CA TRP A 123 -5.54 12.56 4.97
C TRP A 123 -4.60 11.63 5.76
N GLU A 124 -4.98 10.37 5.96
CA GLU A 124 -4.18 9.36 6.67
C GLU A 124 -2.87 9.06 5.95
N ILE A 125 -2.91 8.94 4.61
CA ILE A 125 -1.72 8.77 3.77
C ILE A 125 -0.81 9.99 3.87
N SER A 126 -1.38 11.21 3.76
CA SER A 126 -0.66 12.47 3.94
C SER A 126 0.02 12.54 5.31
N TYR A 127 -0.69 12.15 6.36
CA TYR A 127 -0.15 12.15 7.72
C TYR A 127 1.00 11.16 7.87
N SER A 128 0.87 9.96 7.30
CA SER A 128 1.88 8.91 7.30
C SER A 128 3.19 9.33 6.61
N LEU A 129 3.11 10.22 5.61
CA LEU A 129 4.27 10.72 4.86
C LEU A 129 4.99 11.89 5.55
N ARG A 130 4.46 12.40 6.66
CA ARG A 130 5.02 13.57 7.34
C ARG A 130 5.89 13.17 8.53
N LYS A 131 7.01 13.86 8.67
CA LYS A 131 7.77 13.88 9.90
C LYS A 131 7.03 14.72 10.91
N LYS A 132 6.66 14.17 12.07
CA LYS A 132 5.88 14.85 13.10
C LYS A 132 6.61 14.80 14.43
N LYS A 133 6.52 15.90 15.19
CA LYS A 133 7.02 15.97 16.57
C LYS A 133 5.83 15.99 17.55
N ARG A 134 5.86 15.13 18.55
CA ARG A 134 4.92 15.10 19.67
C ARG A 134 5.70 14.93 20.98
N GLY A 135 5.69 15.94 21.82
CA GLY A 135 6.55 16.01 23.01
C GLY A 135 8.03 15.89 22.60
N ASP A 136 8.73 14.97 23.23
CA ASP A 136 10.15 14.72 22.97
C ASP A 136 10.42 13.69 21.85
N ARG A 137 9.36 13.07 21.29
CA ARG A 137 9.46 12.11 20.20
C ARG A 137 9.21 12.75 18.84
N THR A 138 9.99 12.33 17.86
CA THR A 138 9.78 12.69 16.45
C THR A 138 9.58 11.41 15.65
N SER A 139 8.45 11.31 14.93
CA SER A 139 8.24 10.19 13.98
C SER A 139 9.01 10.43 12.70
N SER A 140 9.50 9.35 12.10
CA SER A 140 9.87 9.35 10.68
C SER A 140 8.62 9.15 9.83
N PRO A 141 8.65 9.48 8.53
CA PRO A 141 7.62 9.03 7.60
C PRO A 141 7.48 7.51 7.63
N ASN A 142 6.24 7.02 7.58
CA ASN A 142 5.99 5.58 7.55
C ASN A 142 6.39 4.98 6.18
N ALA A 143 6.80 3.72 6.20
CA ALA A 143 6.83 2.91 4.99
C ALA A 143 5.40 2.71 4.47
N LEU A 144 5.19 2.86 3.16
CA LEU A 144 3.86 2.72 2.56
C LEU A 144 3.78 1.47 1.68
N LEU A 145 2.79 0.62 1.94
CA LEU A 145 2.51 -0.59 1.17
C LEU A 145 1.06 -0.59 0.70
N ALA A 146 0.84 -0.61 -0.61
CA ALA A 146 -0.50 -0.74 -1.19
C ALA A 146 -0.82 -2.23 -1.42
N VAL A 147 -1.74 -2.77 -0.65
CA VAL A 147 -2.27 -4.13 -0.82
C VAL A 147 -3.56 -4.05 -1.61
N VAL A 148 -3.54 -4.61 -2.82
CA VAL A 148 -4.62 -4.51 -3.79
C VAL A 148 -5.59 -5.66 -3.60
N LEU A 149 -6.85 -5.36 -3.32
CA LEU A 149 -7.92 -6.34 -3.16
C LEU A 149 -8.42 -6.83 -4.53
N PRO A 150 -8.88 -8.08 -4.66
CA PRO A 150 -9.57 -8.52 -5.86
C PRO A 150 -10.93 -7.80 -5.99
N ASP A 151 -11.33 -7.45 -7.21
CA ASP A 151 -12.67 -6.93 -7.47
C ASP A 151 -13.75 -8.03 -7.33
N GLU A 152 -15.01 -7.68 -7.58
CA GLU A 152 -16.17 -8.55 -7.43
C GLU A 152 -16.08 -9.86 -8.26
N LEU A 153 -15.22 -9.86 -9.29
CA LEU A 153 -14.94 -11.00 -10.17
C LEU A 153 -13.64 -11.73 -9.83
N GLY A 154 -12.95 -11.33 -8.75
CA GLY A 154 -11.66 -11.89 -8.35
C GLY A 154 -10.48 -11.35 -9.16
N SER A 155 -10.69 -10.32 -9.99
CA SER A 155 -9.66 -9.72 -10.84
C SER A 155 -8.95 -8.56 -10.13
N TYR A 156 -7.70 -8.34 -10.52
CA TYR A 156 -6.90 -7.17 -10.11
C TYR A 156 -6.68 -6.17 -11.25
N GLU A 157 -7.24 -6.47 -12.44
CA GLU A 157 -6.95 -5.72 -13.69
C GLU A 157 -7.47 -4.29 -13.66
N TYR A 158 -8.38 -3.96 -12.75
CA TYR A 158 -8.80 -2.58 -12.54
C TYR A 158 -7.61 -1.69 -12.11
N PHE A 159 -6.57 -2.27 -11.49
CA PHE A 159 -5.36 -1.57 -11.06
C PHE A 159 -4.07 -2.22 -11.58
N ILE A 160 -3.93 -3.56 -11.48
CA ILE A 160 -2.71 -4.30 -11.85
C ILE A 160 -3.00 -5.19 -13.06
N VAL A 161 -2.40 -4.88 -14.20
CA VAL A 161 -2.42 -5.73 -15.40
C VAL A 161 -1.06 -6.39 -15.54
N GLU A 162 -1.03 -7.71 -15.42
CA GLU A 162 0.18 -8.50 -15.59
C GLU A 162 0.45 -8.82 -17.05
N ASN A 163 1.73 -9.00 -17.40
CA ASN A 163 2.15 -9.38 -18.74
C ASN A 163 1.60 -8.46 -19.85
N SER A 164 1.46 -7.16 -19.57
CA SER A 164 0.88 -6.17 -20.48
C SER A 164 1.61 -6.11 -21.83
N CYS A 165 2.89 -6.39 -21.84
CA CYS A 165 3.69 -6.52 -23.06
C CYS A 165 4.05 -7.98 -23.29
N PRO A 166 3.82 -8.56 -24.48
CA PRO A 166 4.16 -9.95 -24.77
C PRO A 166 5.68 -10.23 -24.76
N HIS A 167 6.51 -9.18 -24.92
CA HIS A 167 7.98 -9.30 -24.97
C HIS A 167 8.63 -9.17 -23.60
N CYS A 168 8.48 -8.01 -22.94
CA CYS A 168 9.12 -7.79 -21.63
C CYS A 168 8.28 -8.29 -20.44
N LYS A 169 7.05 -8.75 -20.69
CA LYS A 169 6.14 -9.25 -19.65
C LYS A 169 5.94 -8.25 -18.49
N CYS A 170 6.02 -6.95 -18.76
CA CYS A 170 5.90 -5.93 -17.74
C CYS A 170 4.52 -5.94 -17.05
N ARG A 171 4.47 -5.35 -15.87
CA ARG A 171 3.26 -5.11 -15.09
C ARG A 171 2.82 -3.66 -15.28
N THR A 172 1.61 -3.43 -15.74
CA THR A 172 1.04 -2.08 -15.87
C THR A 172 0.19 -1.74 -14.65
N LEU A 173 0.38 -0.55 -14.10
CA LEU A 173 -0.43 -0.02 -13.01
C LEU A 173 -1.32 1.11 -13.51
N ASN A 174 -2.64 0.95 -13.35
CA ASN A 174 -3.62 1.98 -13.66
C ASN A 174 -3.78 2.95 -12.48
N THR A 175 -2.90 3.92 -12.39
CA THR A 175 -2.91 4.89 -11.29
C THR A 175 -4.08 5.87 -11.33
N ASN A 176 -4.92 5.88 -12.38
CA ASN A 176 -6.05 6.82 -12.48
C ASN A 176 -7.16 6.54 -11.49
N ILE A 177 -7.25 5.32 -10.97
CA ILE A 177 -8.23 4.92 -9.97
C ILE A 177 -7.85 5.31 -8.54
N LEU A 178 -6.64 5.79 -8.36
CA LEU A 178 -6.09 6.11 -7.05
C LEU A 178 -6.33 7.58 -6.69
N PHE A 179 -6.35 7.87 -5.41
CA PHE A 179 -6.22 9.23 -4.91
C PHE A 179 -4.94 9.89 -5.45
N LYS A 180 -5.00 11.21 -5.70
CA LYS A 180 -3.87 11.96 -6.25
C LYS A 180 -2.61 11.80 -5.39
N ILE A 181 -2.75 11.84 -4.06
CA ILE A 181 -1.62 11.65 -3.15
C ILE A 181 -0.95 10.28 -3.31
N MET A 182 -1.69 9.22 -3.59
CA MET A 182 -1.11 7.90 -3.90
C MET A 182 -0.42 7.92 -5.26
N LYS A 183 -1.12 8.43 -6.28
CA LYS A 183 -0.63 8.54 -7.65
C LYS A 183 0.70 9.30 -7.72
N ASP A 184 0.82 10.40 -6.98
CA ASP A 184 2.02 11.26 -6.96
C ASP A 184 3.20 10.62 -6.20
N ASN A 185 2.94 9.58 -5.38
CA ASN A 185 3.96 8.78 -4.69
C ASN A 185 4.23 7.43 -5.35
N MET A 186 3.74 7.25 -6.58
CA MET A 186 4.07 6.11 -7.45
C MET A 186 4.87 6.59 -8.66
N PHE A 187 5.86 5.79 -9.08
CA PHE A 187 6.79 6.16 -10.17
C PHE A 187 7.46 7.52 -9.92
N ASN A 188 7.76 7.82 -8.66
CA ASN A 188 8.24 9.11 -8.18
C ASN A 188 9.73 9.12 -7.81
N ILE A 189 10.47 8.07 -8.18
CA ILE A 189 11.93 8.04 -8.00
C ILE A 189 12.58 9.19 -8.80
N LYS A 190 13.56 9.89 -8.19
CA LYS A 190 14.21 11.06 -8.80
C LYS A 190 15.06 10.72 -10.03
N LYS A 191 15.65 9.52 -10.03
CA LYS A 191 16.51 9.04 -11.13
C LYS A 191 15.95 7.70 -11.58
N PRO A 192 14.94 7.70 -12.46
CA PRO A 192 14.34 6.45 -12.95
C PRO A 192 15.29 5.70 -13.88
N GLU A 193 15.32 4.40 -13.73
CA GLU A 193 15.94 3.48 -14.66
C GLU A 193 14.85 2.79 -15.48
N TYR A 194 15.17 2.45 -16.73
CA TYR A 194 14.23 1.88 -17.67
C TYR A 194 14.80 0.64 -18.33
N SER A 195 13.92 -0.27 -18.68
CA SER A 195 14.26 -1.45 -19.48
C SER A 195 14.25 -1.09 -20.97
N ASP A 196 15.18 -1.67 -21.73
CA ASP A 196 15.30 -1.50 -23.19
C ASP A 196 14.36 -2.46 -23.94
N CYS A 197 13.06 -2.23 -23.84
CA CYS A 197 12.09 -3.00 -24.60
C CYS A 197 11.67 -2.21 -25.86
N GLU A 198 11.98 -2.71 -27.04
CA GLU A 198 11.72 -2.09 -28.34
C GLU A 198 10.20 -1.87 -28.62
N TYR A 199 9.33 -2.60 -27.90
CA TYR A 199 7.88 -2.48 -28.01
C TYR A 199 7.28 -1.37 -27.16
N HIS A 200 8.13 -0.62 -26.44
CA HIS A 200 7.71 0.55 -25.66
C HIS A 200 8.31 1.83 -26.26
N SER A 201 7.45 2.79 -26.50
CA SER A 201 7.84 4.12 -26.98
C SER A 201 8.50 4.96 -25.87
N GLU A 202 9.11 6.08 -26.25
CA GLU A 202 9.64 7.08 -25.30
C GLU A 202 8.61 7.55 -24.26
N THR A 203 7.32 7.53 -24.59
CA THR A 203 6.22 7.94 -23.70
C THR A 203 5.69 6.81 -22.83
N SER A 204 6.08 5.57 -23.07
CA SER A 204 5.60 4.36 -22.38
C SER A 204 6.73 3.49 -21.82
N LYS A 205 7.83 4.09 -21.41
CA LYS A 205 9.01 3.39 -20.86
C LYS A 205 8.64 2.47 -19.70
N VAL A 206 9.33 1.33 -19.65
CA VAL A 206 9.18 0.35 -18.56
C VAL A 206 10.16 0.67 -17.46
N TYR A 207 9.67 1.07 -16.32
CA TYR A 207 10.49 1.33 -15.13
C TYR A 207 11.09 0.03 -14.59
N THR A 208 12.32 0.10 -14.07
CA THR A 208 13.01 -1.01 -13.40
C THR A 208 13.23 -0.70 -11.91
N GLY A 209 13.44 -1.70 -11.10
CA GLY A 209 13.71 -1.58 -9.68
C GLY A 209 12.57 -0.94 -8.88
N ASN A 210 12.89 -0.34 -7.73
CA ASN A 210 11.94 0.31 -6.84
C ASN A 210 11.61 1.72 -7.33
N SER A 211 10.84 1.84 -8.40
CA SER A 211 10.49 3.11 -9.03
C SER A 211 9.47 3.95 -8.25
N SER A 212 8.77 3.35 -7.30
CA SER A 212 7.68 3.95 -6.52
C SER A 212 7.99 3.93 -5.03
N TYR A 213 7.70 5.03 -4.32
CA TYR A 213 7.75 5.03 -2.85
C TYR A 213 6.64 4.16 -2.26
N ILE A 214 5.43 4.19 -2.84
CA ILE A 214 4.35 3.27 -2.49
C ILE A 214 4.51 2.00 -3.32
N HIS A 215 5.01 0.93 -2.68
CA HIS A 215 5.06 -0.39 -3.31
C HIS A 215 3.65 -1.00 -3.36
N SER A 216 3.29 -1.64 -4.47
CA SER A 216 1.98 -2.28 -4.64
C SER A 216 2.09 -3.78 -4.85
N VAL A 217 1.21 -4.54 -4.18
CA VAL A 217 1.15 -5.99 -4.24
C VAL A 217 -0.30 -6.48 -4.28
N LYS A 218 -0.60 -7.57 -4.98
CA LYS A 218 -1.91 -8.22 -4.94
C LYS A 218 -2.14 -8.84 -3.58
N TRP A 219 -3.38 -8.84 -3.09
CA TRP A 219 -3.77 -9.51 -1.84
C TRP A 219 -3.32 -10.98 -1.81
N SER A 220 -3.58 -11.73 -2.90
CA SER A 220 -3.19 -13.13 -3.01
C SER A 220 -1.69 -13.37 -2.78
N SER A 221 -0.83 -12.53 -3.37
CA SER A 221 0.62 -12.64 -3.17
C SER A 221 1.05 -12.15 -1.78
N PHE A 222 0.39 -11.12 -1.27
CA PHE A 222 0.70 -10.57 0.05
C PHE A 222 0.48 -11.59 1.16
N ILE A 223 -0.65 -12.31 1.16
CA ILE A 223 -0.98 -13.28 2.22
C ILE A 223 -0.03 -14.49 2.26
N GLU A 224 0.60 -14.82 1.15
CA GLU A 224 1.61 -15.88 1.09
C GLU A 224 2.90 -15.50 1.84
N THR A 225 3.36 -14.25 1.66
CA THR A 225 4.63 -13.77 2.22
C THR A 225 4.54 -12.33 2.77
N PRO A 226 3.71 -12.05 3.78
CA PRO A 226 3.46 -10.70 4.28
C PRO A 226 4.74 -9.99 4.74
N ASP A 227 5.61 -10.69 5.49
CA ASP A 227 6.86 -10.13 6.00
C ASP A 227 7.78 -9.64 4.88
N PHE A 228 7.84 -10.38 3.77
CA PHE A 228 8.64 -10.00 2.61
C PHE A 228 8.23 -8.63 2.06
N TYR A 229 6.92 -8.41 1.86
CA TYR A 229 6.40 -7.16 1.31
C TYR A 229 6.47 -6.01 2.31
N ILE A 230 6.25 -6.28 3.59
CA ILE A 230 6.42 -5.29 4.67
C ILE A 230 7.88 -4.85 4.74
N ASP A 231 8.84 -5.77 4.76
CA ASP A 231 10.26 -5.47 4.79
C ASP A 231 10.72 -4.74 3.52
N LYS A 232 10.15 -5.08 2.36
CA LYS A 232 10.41 -4.36 1.10
C LYS A 232 9.96 -2.90 1.18
N ALA A 233 8.75 -2.63 1.68
CA ALA A 233 8.27 -1.28 1.89
C ALA A 233 9.16 -0.50 2.87
N VAL A 234 9.63 -1.15 3.94
CA VAL A 234 10.56 -0.52 4.91
C VAL A 234 11.89 -0.18 4.26
N LYS A 235 12.49 -1.08 3.48
CA LYS A 235 13.73 -0.79 2.73
C LYS A 235 13.57 0.39 1.78
N ILE A 236 12.42 0.51 1.11
CA ILE A 236 12.10 1.67 0.27
C ILE A 236 12.04 2.95 1.11
N SER A 237 11.43 2.91 2.29
CA SER A 237 11.30 4.07 3.18
C SER A 237 12.63 4.52 3.78
N GLU A 238 13.58 3.61 4.00
CA GLU A 238 14.95 3.92 4.43
C GLU A 238 15.71 4.74 3.37
N GLU A 239 15.29 4.63 2.11
CA GLU A 239 15.86 5.36 0.97
C GLU A 239 14.96 6.53 0.50
N ILE A 240 14.12 7.09 1.39
CA ILE A 240 13.13 8.13 1.07
C ILE A 240 13.71 9.31 0.27
N ASP A 241 14.97 9.66 0.49
CA ASP A 241 15.65 10.75 -0.20
C ASP A 241 15.83 10.50 -1.70
N LYS A 242 15.67 9.26 -2.18
CA LYS A 242 15.67 8.92 -3.61
C LYS A 242 14.36 9.28 -4.31
N TYR A 243 13.31 9.66 -3.58
CA TYR A 243 11.97 9.89 -4.11
C TYR A 243 11.53 11.35 -3.99
N ASN A 244 10.66 11.76 -4.91
CA ASN A 244 9.93 13.02 -4.84
C ASN A 244 8.62 12.79 -4.07
N ILE A 245 8.61 13.07 -2.77
CA ILE A 245 7.48 12.75 -1.89
C ILE A 245 6.43 13.85 -1.92
N ALA A 246 5.24 13.53 -2.40
CA ALA A 246 4.04 14.37 -2.29
C ALA A 246 3.35 14.14 -0.94
N LYS A 247 3.13 15.23 -0.17
CA LYS A 247 2.58 15.17 1.21
C LYS A 247 1.30 15.98 1.39
N ILE A 248 0.83 16.64 0.34
CA ILE A 248 -0.31 17.55 0.39
C ILE A 248 -1.49 16.90 -0.30
N VAL A 249 -2.65 16.94 0.33
CA VAL A 249 -3.95 16.60 -0.27
C VAL A 249 -4.48 17.86 -0.93
N GLU A 250 -4.74 17.79 -2.23
CA GLU A 250 -5.26 18.91 -3.04
C GLU A 250 -6.79 18.96 -3.06
#